data_9e977bb0c008b98e9c0a0a0f06c1cf7e
#
_entry.id   9e977bb0c008b98e9c0a0a0f06c1cf7e
#
_cell.length_a   1.000
_cell.length_b   1.000
_cell.length_c   1.000
_cell.angle_alpha   90.00
_cell.angle_beta   90.00
_cell.angle_gamma   90.00
#
_symmetry.space_group_name_H-M   'P 1'
#
loop_
_entity.id
_entity.type
_entity.pdbx_description
1 polymer ?
#
loop_
_entity_poly.entity_id
_entity_poly.type
_entity_poly.pdbx_seq_one_letter_code
_entity_poly.pdbx_strand_id
1 'polypeptide(L)'
;MRNSFITNFIKEEEGFRSEGYIDTLGHITWGYGFTNITKEEAEDLLRTRLQDIDTYMIQHYYWYRYLNEQRQAVIISMVYQLGMSGFLKFKKMIAALEEEDYTEAAIQGLDSVWAKQTPERAVRQMAMLKKG
;
A
#
# COMPACT_ATOMS: atom_id res chain seq x y z
N MET A 1 -4.46 -13.99 -2.55
CA MET A 1 -4.66 -13.09 -1.38
C MET A 1 -5.63 -13.72 -0.42
N ARG A 2 -5.26 -13.79 0.84
CA ARG A 2 -6.14 -14.34 1.88
C ARG A 2 -7.38 -13.50 2.18
N ASN A 3 -7.45 -12.30 1.61
CA ASN A 3 -8.50 -11.37 1.95
C ASN A 3 -8.92 -10.50 0.78
N SER A 4 -10.17 -10.67 0.33
CA SER A 4 -10.74 -9.90 -0.76
C SER A 4 -10.95 -8.42 -0.40
N PHE A 5 -11.11 -8.11 0.91
CA PHE A 5 -11.23 -6.72 1.37
C PHE A 5 -9.99 -5.91 1.00
N ILE A 6 -8.79 -6.46 1.26
CA ILE A 6 -7.54 -5.76 0.97
C ILE A 6 -7.40 -5.51 -0.52
N THR A 7 -7.68 -6.52 -1.34
CA THR A 7 -7.62 -6.38 -2.81
C THR A 7 -8.56 -5.28 -3.29
N ASN A 8 -9.81 -5.29 -2.81
CA ASN A 8 -10.81 -4.29 -3.23
C ASN A 8 -10.44 -2.89 -2.74
N PHE A 9 -9.93 -2.78 -1.52
CA PHE A 9 -9.49 -1.51 -0.97
C PHE A 9 -8.41 -0.87 -1.86
N ILE A 10 -7.41 -1.65 -2.26
CA ILE A 10 -6.31 -1.13 -3.06
C ILE A 10 -6.74 -0.85 -4.49
N LYS A 11 -7.64 -1.64 -5.05
CA LYS A 11 -8.24 -1.36 -6.36
C LYS A 11 -8.87 0.04 -6.39
N GLU A 12 -9.60 0.39 -5.34
CA GLU A 12 -10.22 1.72 -5.26
C GLU A 12 -9.18 2.83 -5.12
N GLU A 13 -8.12 2.59 -4.35
CA GLU A 13 -7.06 3.58 -4.17
C GLU A 13 -6.26 3.80 -5.45
N GLU A 14 -5.98 2.75 -6.22
CA GLU A 14 -5.13 2.83 -7.41
C GLU A 14 -5.92 3.17 -8.69
N GLY A 15 -7.17 2.72 -8.79
CA GLY A 15 -7.97 2.86 -10.00
C GLY A 15 -7.51 1.91 -11.11
N PHE A 16 -8.40 1.68 -12.08
CA PHE A 16 -8.11 0.82 -13.23
C PHE A 16 -7.79 1.65 -14.45
N ARG A 17 -6.74 1.25 -15.19
CA ARG A 17 -6.41 1.80 -16.51
C ARG A 17 -6.21 0.65 -17.47
N SER A 18 -7.05 0.61 -18.53
CA SER A 18 -6.96 -0.44 -19.55
C SER A 18 -5.79 -0.24 -20.49
N GLU A 19 -5.29 0.97 -20.62
CA GLU A 19 -4.16 1.31 -21.47
C GLU A 19 -2.96 1.66 -20.61
N GLY A 20 -1.77 1.43 -21.13
CA GLY A 20 -0.56 1.86 -20.48
C GLY A 20 -0.53 3.38 -20.32
N TYR A 21 0.20 3.84 -19.35
CA TYR A 21 0.35 5.26 -19.09
C TYR A 21 1.82 5.58 -18.79
N ILE A 22 2.16 6.85 -18.94
CA ILE A 22 3.51 7.33 -18.63
C ILE A 22 3.50 7.84 -17.20
N ASP A 23 4.41 7.33 -16.37
CA ASP A 23 4.51 7.78 -14.98
C ASP A 23 5.17 9.16 -14.89
N THR A 24 5.33 9.67 -13.68
CA THR A 24 5.90 11.01 -13.46
C THR A 24 7.35 11.15 -13.91
N LEU A 25 8.03 10.04 -14.16
CA LEU A 25 9.40 10.01 -14.67
C LEU A 25 9.46 9.79 -16.17
N GLY A 26 8.32 9.69 -16.84
CA GLY A 26 8.24 9.48 -18.27
C GLY A 26 8.33 8.02 -18.71
N HIS A 27 8.22 7.07 -17.78
CA HIS A 27 8.29 5.65 -18.10
C HIS A 27 6.91 5.10 -18.43
N ILE A 28 6.86 4.21 -19.42
CA ILE A 28 5.64 3.44 -19.71
C ILE A 28 5.49 2.37 -18.64
N THR A 29 4.31 2.29 -18.04
CA THR A 29 4.11 1.50 -16.83
C THR A 29 3.46 0.15 -17.05
N TRP A 30 3.39 -0.36 -18.30
CA TRP A 30 2.93 -1.72 -18.55
C TRP A 30 4.05 -2.56 -19.16
N GLY A 31 3.83 -3.87 -19.21
CA GLY A 31 4.88 -4.79 -19.59
C GLY A 31 5.23 -4.79 -21.08
N TYR A 32 6.22 -5.60 -21.43
CA TYR A 32 6.74 -5.70 -22.78
C TYR A 32 5.67 -6.17 -23.76
N GLY A 33 5.55 -5.44 -24.87
CA GLY A 33 4.66 -5.82 -25.96
C GLY A 33 3.19 -5.63 -25.70
N PHE A 34 2.81 -5.15 -24.53
CA PHE A 34 1.42 -4.88 -24.22
C PHE A 34 1.11 -3.43 -24.57
N THR A 35 0.07 -3.21 -25.36
CA THR A 35 -0.46 -1.87 -25.62
C THR A 35 -1.67 -1.61 -24.73
N ASN A 36 -2.41 -2.66 -24.39
CA ASN A 36 -3.58 -2.60 -23.53
C ASN A 36 -3.60 -3.83 -22.64
N ILE A 37 -4.23 -3.71 -21.49
CA ILE A 37 -4.53 -4.84 -20.63
C ILE A 37 -6.01 -4.84 -20.33
N THR A 38 -6.60 -6.02 -20.16
CA THR A 38 -7.99 -6.13 -19.73
C THR A 38 -8.08 -5.80 -18.23
N LYS A 39 -9.28 -5.46 -17.80
CA LYS A 39 -9.54 -5.24 -16.38
C LYS A 39 -9.22 -6.50 -15.57
N GLU A 40 -9.55 -7.67 -16.09
CA GLU A 40 -9.27 -8.96 -15.43
C GLU A 40 -7.78 -9.21 -15.29
N GLU A 41 -7.01 -8.95 -16.37
CA GLU A 41 -5.54 -9.08 -16.31
C GLU A 41 -4.92 -8.11 -15.31
N ALA A 42 -5.42 -6.88 -15.27
CA ALA A 42 -4.95 -5.88 -14.31
C ALA A 42 -5.24 -6.30 -12.87
N GLU A 43 -6.43 -6.86 -12.62
CA GLU A 43 -6.81 -7.35 -11.29
C GLU A 43 -5.96 -8.55 -10.87
N ASP A 44 -5.65 -9.44 -11.79
CA ASP A 44 -4.80 -10.61 -11.51
C ASP A 44 -3.37 -10.19 -11.16
N LEU A 45 -2.82 -9.24 -11.91
CA LEU A 45 -1.50 -8.69 -11.61
C LEU A 45 -1.47 -8.00 -10.24
N LEU A 46 -2.48 -7.21 -9.97
CA LEU A 46 -2.60 -6.53 -8.68
C LEU A 46 -2.66 -7.55 -7.55
N ARG A 47 -3.53 -8.53 -7.68
CA ARG A 47 -3.69 -9.58 -6.66
C ARG A 47 -2.38 -10.29 -6.36
N THR A 48 -1.63 -10.64 -7.40
CA THR A 48 -0.32 -11.29 -7.24
C THR A 48 0.66 -10.40 -6.50
N ARG A 49 0.75 -9.13 -6.89
CA ARG A 49 1.66 -8.18 -6.23
C ARG A 49 1.30 -7.94 -4.77
N LEU A 50 0.00 -7.82 -4.47
CA LEU A 50 -0.45 -7.62 -3.10
C LEU A 50 -0.18 -8.85 -2.24
N GLN A 51 -0.35 -10.04 -2.81
CA GLN A 51 -0.05 -11.28 -2.11
C GLN A 51 1.44 -11.40 -1.81
N ASP A 52 2.30 -11.01 -2.74
CA ASP A 52 3.74 -11.00 -2.52
C ASP A 52 4.13 -10.06 -1.36
N ILE A 53 3.52 -8.88 -1.32
CA ILE A 53 3.76 -7.93 -0.22
C ILE A 53 3.29 -8.52 1.10
N ASP A 54 2.08 -9.06 1.15
CA ASP A 54 1.51 -9.66 2.36
C ASP A 54 2.41 -10.78 2.88
N THR A 55 2.84 -11.67 2.00
CA THR A 55 3.71 -12.79 2.35
C THR A 55 5.05 -12.30 2.91
N TYR A 56 5.64 -11.31 2.25
CA TYR A 56 6.91 -10.71 2.70
C TYR A 56 6.76 -10.10 4.09
N MET A 57 5.69 -9.33 4.31
CA MET A 57 5.44 -8.69 5.59
C MET A 57 5.22 -9.72 6.71
N ILE A 58 4.47 -10.77 6.43
CA ILE A 58 4.25 -11.84 7.40
C ILE A 58 5.58 -12.51 7.80
N GLN A 59 6.44 -12.74 6.83
CA GLN A 59 7.70 -13.45 7.07
C GLN A 59 8.74 -12.60 7.79
N HIS A 60 8.75 -11.28 7.58
CA HIS A 60 9.85 -10.44 8.04
C HIS A 60 9.50 -9.50 9.19
N TYR A 61 8.20 -9.23 9.46
CA TYR A 61 7.81 -8.24 10.44
C TYR A 61 6.74 -8.78 11.38
N TYR A 62 7.17 -9.16 12.61
CA TYR A 62 6.24 -9.73 13.59
C TYR A 62 5.09 -8.78 13.93
N TRP A 63 5.36 -7.47 13.98
CA TRP A 63 4.33 -6.48 14.31
C TRP A 63 3.20 -6.46 13.28
N TYR A 64 3.51 -6.79 12.02
CA TYR A 64 2.50 -6.86 10.96
C TYR A 64 1.48 -7.97 11.23
N ARG A 65 1.93 -9.08 11.76
CA ARG A 65 1.04 -10.23 12.03
C ARG A 65 -0.01 -9.91 13.09
N TYR A 66 0.27 -8.97 13.99
CA TYR A 66 -0.66 -8.58 15.04
C TYR A 66 -1.66 -7.50 14.58
N LEU A 67 -1.46 -6.93 13.42
CA LEU A 67 -2.38 -5.93 12.88
C LEU A 67 -3.67 -6.62 12.44
N ASN A 68 -4.80 -5.93 12.66
CA ASN A 68 -6.05 -6.38 12.08
C ASN A 68 -6.06 -6.14 10.57
N GLU A 69 -7.11 -6.60 9.90
CA GLU A 69 -7.22 -6.56 8.45
C GLU A 69 -7.14 -5.14 7.90
N GLN A 70 -7.80 -4.19 8.55
CA GLN A 70 -7.82 -2.79 8.12
C GLN A 70 -6.43 -2.17 8.17
N ARG A 71 -5.72 -2.40 9.25
CA ARG A 71 -4.35 -1.90 9.40
C ARG A 71 -3.38 -2.57 8.43
N GLN A 72 -3.55 -3.86 8.21
CA GLN A 72 -2.75 -4.56 7.19
C GLN A 72 -2.98 -3.99 5.81
N ALA A 73 -4.23 -3.65 5.48
CA ALA A 73 -4.56 -3.03 4.20
C ALA A 73 -3.83 -1.69 4.00
N VAL A 74 -3.74 -0.88 5.05
CA VAL A 74 -3.00 0.39 5.00
C VAL A 74 -1.52 0.15 4.73
N ILE A 75 -0.91 -0.79 5.45
CA ILE A 75 0.51 -1.10 5.26
C ILE A 75 0.78 -1.62 3.85
N ILE A 76 -0.03 -2.56 3.37
CA ILE A 76 0.11 -3.10 2.02
C ILE A 76 -0.03 -1.98 0.98
N SER A 77 -1.01 -1.08 1.17
CA SER A 77 -1.21 0.05 0.28
C SER A 77 0.01 0.97 0.21
N MET A 78 0.58 1.28 1.37
CA MET A 78 1.79 2.13 1.43
C MET A 78 2.98 1.45 0.75
N VAL A 79 3.19 0.17 1.00
CA VAL A 79 4.27 -0.58 0.35
C VAL A 79 4.05 -0.65 -1.16
N TYR A 80 2.82 -0.89 -1.59
CA TYR A 80 2.48 -0.93 -3.01
C TYR A 80 2.79 0.41 -3.69
N GLN A 81 2.42 1.51 -3.06
CA GLN A 81 2.62 2.85 -3.60
C GLN A 81 4.10 3.28 -3.59
N LEU A 82 4.79 3.03 -2.48
CA LEU A 82 6.12 3.60 -2.20
C LEU A 82 7.27 2.63 -2.47
N GLY A 83 6.97 1.34 -2.62
CA GLY A 83 7.97 0.29 -2.61
C GLY A 83 8.42 -0.03 -1.18
N MET A 84 9.04 -1.18 -1.00
CA MET A 84 9.51 -1.59 0.33
C MET A 84 10.54 -0.61 0.88
N SER A 85 11.51 -0.18 0.05
CA SER A 85 12.53 0.76 0.51
C SER A 85 11.94 2.10 0.92
N GLY A 86 10.91 2.58 0.21
CA GLY A 86 10.22 3.82 0.56
C GLY A 86 9.44 3.69 1.85
N PHE A 87 8.73 2.57 2.01
CA PHE A 87 8.00 2.32 3.25
C PHE A 87 8.92 2.22 4.46
N LEU A 88 10.07 1.55 4.33
CA LEU A 88 10.99 1.35 5.44
C LEU A 88 11.67 2.65 5.93
N LYS A 89 11.55 3.73 5.18
CA LYS A 89 12.01 5.06 5.64
C LYS A 89 11.12 5.64 6.73
N PHE A 90 9.91 5.12 6.91
CA PHE A 90 8.98 5.55 7.95
C PHE A 90 9.37 4.96 9.31
N LYS A 91 10.58 5.23 9.75
CA LYS A 91 11.17 4.58 10.94
C LYS A 91 10.39 4.85 12.22
N LYS A 92 9.93 6.08 12.41
CA LYS A 92 9.17 6.44 13.62
C LYS A 92 7.78 5.82 13.61
N MET A 93 7.15 5.75 12.44
CA MET A 93 5.85 5.09 12.30
C MET A 93 5.99 3.59 12.60
N ILE A 94 7.01 2.96 12.05
CA ILE A 94 7.24 1.53 12.27
C ILE A 94 7.54 1.25 13.74
N ALA A 95 8.33 2.11 14.40
CA ALA A 95 8.60 1.97 15.83
C ALA A 95 7.31 2.01 16.65
N ALA A 96 6.39 2.91 16.28
CA ALA A 96 5.09 2.99 16.95
C ALA A 96 4.23 1.75 16.68
N LEU A 97 4.30 1.21 15.46
CA LEU A 97 3.59 -0.04 15.12
C LEU A 97 4.12 -1.22 15.95
N GLU A 98 5.42 -1.27 16.17
CA GLU A 98 6.04 -2.31 16.99
C GLU A 98 5.55 -2.24 18.44
N GLU A 99 5.25 -1.03 18.93
CA GLU A 99 4.72 -0.80 20.28
C GLU A 99 3.20 -0.88 20.33
N GLU A 100 2.55 -1.20 19.24
CA GLU A 100 1.08 -1.20 19.11
C GLU A 100 0.45 0.15 19.44
N ASP A 101 1.19 1.23 19.23
CA ASP A 101 0.72 2.60 19.41
C ASP A 101 0.25 3.16 18.07
N TYR A 102 -0.98 2.82 17.72
CA TYR A 102 -1.52 3.16 16.40
C TYR A 102 -1.87 4.65 16.26
N THR A 103 -2.13 5.31 17.37
CA THR A 103 -2.33 6.76 17.37
C THR A 103 -1.03 7.46 16.99
N GLU A 104 0.08 7.08 17.63
CA GLU A 104 1.40 7.66 17.32
C GLU A 104 1.85 7.26 15.91
N ALA A 105 1.58 6.03 15.50
CA ALA A 105 1.91 5.60 14.14
C ALA A 105 1.23 6.49 13.10
N ALA A 106 -0.05 6.82 13.30
CA ALA A 106 -0.79 7.70 12.40
C ALA A 106 -0.22 9.12 12.39
N ILE A 107 0.15 9.65 13.56
CA ILE A 107 0.78 10.97 13.66
C ILE A 107 2.08 11.00 12.85
N GLN A 108 2.91 9.99 13.00
CA GLN A 108 4.18 9.92 12.28
C GLN A 108 3.98 9.74 10.77
N GLY A 109 2.98 8.97 10.37
CA GLY A 109 2.65 8.81 8.95
C GLY A 109 2.21 10.13 8.32
N LEU A 110 1.45 10.95 9.04
CA LEU A 110 1.02 12.26 8.54
C LEU A 110 2.16 13.29 8.51
N ASP A 111 3.18 13.11 9.33
CA ASP A 111 4.36 13.97 9.34
C ASP A 111 5.41 13.41 8.37
N SER A 112 5.07 13.42 7.08
CA SER A 112 5.92 12.82 6.05
C SER A 112 5.77 13.54 4.71
N VAL A 113 6.75 13.34 3.83
CA VAL A 113 6.69 13.81 2.45
C VAL A 113 5.53 13.13 1.72
N TRP A 114 5.30 11.85 1.98
CA TRP A 114 4.18 11.10 1.41
C TRP A 114 2.83 11.80 1.68
N ALA A 115 2.61 12.23 2.94
CA ALA A 115 1.39 12.92 3.31
C ALA A 115 1.26 14.29 2.61
N LYS A 116 2.37 14.95 2.34
CA LYS A 116 2.38 16.23 1.61
C LYS A 116 2.08 16.02 0.14
N GLN A 117 2.55 14.93 -0.43
CA GLN A 117 2.35 14.61 -1.86
C GLN A 117 0.97 14.04 -2.15
N THR A 118 0.42 13.25 -1.23
CA THR A 118 -0.90 12.62 -1.38
C THR A 118 -1.75 12.86 -0.12
N PRO A 119 -2.13 14.12 0.15
CA PRO A 119 -2.74 14.46 1.43
C PRO A 119 -4.08 13.78 1.68
N GLU A 120 -4.94 13.67 0.70
CA GLU A 120 -6.25 13.03 0.89
C GLU A 120 -6.11 11.54 1.19
N ARG A 121 -5.25 10.86 0.42
CA ARG A 121 -4.96 9.44 0.63
C ARG A 121 -4.34 9.20 2.00
N ALA A 122 -3.37 10.03 2.37
CA ALA A 122 -2.69 9.91 3.65
C ALA A 122 -3.64 10.11 4.83
N VAL A 123 -4.52 11.11 4.76
CA VAL A 123 -5.49 11.36 5.82
C VAL A 123 -6.45 10.18 5.97
N ARG A 124 -6.97 9.65 4.87
CA ARG A 124 -7.88 8.49 4.91
C ARG A 124 -7.18 7.27 5.50
N GLN A 125 -5.98 6.98 5.03
CA GLN A 125 -5.26 5.77 5.44
C GLN A 125 -4.77 5.88 6.89
N MET A 126 -4.31 7.03 7.31
CA MET A 126 -3.87 7.20 8.69
C MET A 126 -5.05 7.19 9.67
N ALA A 127 -6.21 7.71 9.27
CA ALA A 127 -7.42 7.56 10.07
C ALA A 127 -7.79 6.09 10.25
N MET A 128 -7.68 5.30 9.19
CA MET A 128 -7.96 3.87 9.21
C MET A 128 -6.92 3.12 10.05
N LEU A 129 -5.65 3.51 9.97
CA LEU A 129 -4.59 2.92 10.78
C LEU A 129 -4.84 3.17 12.27
N LYS A 130 -5.24 4.37 12.62
CA LYS A 130 -5.54 4.73 14.01
C LYS A 130 -6.75 3.97 14.55
N LYS A 131 -7.82 3.93 13.77
CA LYS A 131 -9.09 3.34 14.19
C LYS A 131 -9.04 1.81 14.23
N GLY A 132 -8.46 1.21 13.25
CA GLY A 132 -8.37 -0.25 13.11
C GLY A 132 -9.61 -0.88 12.51
#